data_e54d8eb888718701569e7c08653ab861
#
_entry.id   e54d8eb888718701569e7c08653ab861
#
_cell.length_a   1.000
_cell.length_b   1.000
_cell.length_c   1.000
_cell.angle_alpha   90.00
_cell.angle_beta   90.00
_cell.angle_gamma   90.00
#
_symmetry.space_group_name_H-M   'P 1'
#
loop_
_entity.id
_entity.type
_entity.pdbx_description
1 polymer ?
#
loop_
_entity_poly.entity_id
_entity_poly.type
_entity_poly.pdbx_seq_one_letter_code
_entity_poly.pdbx_strand_id
1 'polypeptide(L)'
;MKLPLTFFIITLLFTPPMQAEVTLLINSYHVGHLTGDCRVNGFKERFPSEYQLHELYLDTKRKSTSEFDSIAEHAWAKYQNLKPDVVVLNDDNALRLLGARISNAGTPVVYMGINNNPRLYFSGSIPKNVTGILERHLIVPLVRHFTTFVPMKNKRVLILFDESKTSDAIIGVSL
;
A
#
# COMPACT_ATOMS: atom_id res chain seq x y z
N MET A 1 10.50 -53.23 -51.29
CA MET A 1 9.66 -52.84 -50.15
C MET A 1 10.43 -51.74 -49.39
N LYS A 2 10.02 -50.42 -49.59
CA LYS A 2 10.73 -49.29 -49.00
C LYS A 2 9.99 -48.89 -47.74
N LEU A 3 10.63 -48.97 -46.57
CA LEU A 3 10.09 -48.45 -45.29
C LEU A 3 10.14 -46.93 -45.29
N PRO A 4 9.07 -46.20 -44.90
CA PRO A 4 9.14 -44.77 -44.71
C PRO A 4 9.80 -44.46 -43.37
N LEU A 5 10.82 -43.63 -43.41
CA LEU A 5 11.52 -43.08 -42.26
C LEU A 5 10.64 -41.99 -41.63
N THR A 6 9.94 -42.34 -40.56
CA THR A 6 9.11 -41.38 -39.82
C THR A 6 10.00 -40.49 -38.93
N PHE A 7 10.15 -39.22 -39.33
CA PHE A 7 10.89 -38.23 -38.56
C PHE A 7 10.07 -37.82 -37.33
N PHE A 8 10.47 -38.25 -36.15
CA PHE A 8 9.86 -37.84 -34.88
C PHE A 8 10.46 -36.48 -34.48
N ILE A 9 9.72 -35.38 -34.73
CA ILE A 9 10.10 -34.04 -34.27
C ILE A 9 9.78 -33.98 -32.79
N ILE A 10 10.79 -34.09 -31.92
CA ILE A 10 10.69 -33.79 -30.49
C ILE A 10 10.70 -32.26 -30.36
N THR A 11 9.52 -31.67 -30.25
CA THR A 11 9.37 -30.26 -29.84
C THR A 11 9.73 -30.16 -28.36
N LEU A 12 10.97 -29.78 -28.05
CA LEU A 12 11.34 -29.36 -26.69
C LEU A 12 10.49 -28.14 -26.35
N LEU A 13 9.50 -28.33 -25.48
CA LEU A 13 8.79 -27.22 -24.84
C LEU A 13 9.77 -26.53 -23.89
N PHE A 14 10.43 -25.50 -24.41
CA PHE A 14 11.19 -24.57 -23.59
C PHE A 14 10.17 -23.79 -22.75
N THR A 15 9.86 -24.29 -21.55
CA THR A 15 9.21 -23.46 -20.54
C THR A 15 10.26 -22.49 -20.02
N PRO A 16 10.12 -21.19 -20.23
CA PRO A 16 11.04 -20.22 -19.61
C PRO A 16 11.03 -20.45 -18.11
N PRO A 17 12.18 -20.31 -17.42
CA PRO A 17 12.17 -20.38 -15.96
C PRO A 17 11.17 -19.35 -15.44
N MET A 18 10.23 -19.79 -14.60
CA MET A 18 9.29 -18.90 -13.93
C MET A 18 10.12 -18.05 -12.99
N GLN A 19 10.39 -16.81 -13.39
CA GLN A 19 11.09 -15.86 -12.56
C GLN A 19 10.15 -15.50 -11.39
N ALA A 20 10.65 -15.56 -10.16
CA ALA A 20 9.86 -15.17 -9.00
C ALA A 20 9.41 -13.71 -9.15
N GLU A 21 8.12 -13.45 -8.99
CA GLU A 21 7.59 -12.09 -9.02
C GLU A 21 8.17 -11.26 -7.87
N VAL A 22 8.59 -10.06 -8.17
CA VAL A 22 9.22 -9.14 -7.23
C VAL A 22 8.20 -8.13 -6.75
N THR A 23 7.93 -8.10 -5.46
CA THR A 23 7.05 -7.12 -4.82
C THR A 23 7.88 -6.16 -3.97
N LEU A 24 7.64 -4.85 -4.15
CA LEU A 24 8.20 -3.81 -3.29
C LEU A 24 7.10 -3.24 -2.39
N LEU A 25 7.22 -3.47 -1.08
CA LEU A 25 6.36 -2.86 -0.07
C LEU A 25 7.02 -1.59 0.46
N ILE A 26 6.35 -0.45 0.32
CA ILE A 26 6.81 0.85 0.82
C ILE A 26 5.90 1.30 1.95
N ASN A 27 6.47 1.43 3.14
CA ASN A 27 5.76 1.84 4.35
C ASN A 27 6.05 3.32 4.66
N SER A 28 5.01 4.10 4.95
CA SER A 28 5.16 5.51 5.38
C SER A 28 5.90 5.65 6.71
N TYR A 29 5.79 4.65 7.58
CA TYR A 29 6.35 4.67 8.94
C TYR A 29 7.79 4.15 8.97
N HIS A 30 8.40 4.22 10.16
CA HIS A 30 9.65 3.56 10.47
C HIS A 30 9.41 2.14 11.02
N VAL A 31 10.43 1.31 11.02
CA VAL A 31 10.42 0.01 11.71
C VAL A 31 10.20 0.24 13.21
N GLY A 32 9.30 -0.51 13.84
CA GLY A 32 8.91 -0.34 15.25
C GLY A 32 7.68 0.56 15.46
N HIS A 33 7.11 1.13 14.40
CA HIS A 33 5.85 1.85 14.51
C HIS A 33 4.66 0.87 14.57
N LEU A 34 3.98 0.81 15.72
CA LEU A 34 2.97 -0.22 16.01
C LEU A 34 1.95 -0.42 14.87
N THR A 35 1.31 0.63 14.41
CA THR A 35 0.27 0.55 13.37
C THR A 35 0.88 0.15 12.01
N GLY A 36 2.07 0.66 11.70
CA GLY A 36 2.78 0.32 10.47
C GLY A 36 3.19 -1.15 10.44
N ASP A 37 3.82 -1.61 11.51
CA ASP A 37 4.32 -2.98 11.63
C ASP A 37 3.17 -4.01 11.68
N CYS A 38 2.05 -3.68 12.35
CA CYS A 38 0.89 -4.56 12.39
C CYS A 38 0.36 -4.85 10.97
N ARG A 39 0.24 -3.83 10.12
CA ARG A 39 -0.21 -4.00 8.72
C ARG A 39 0.82 -4.75 7.88
N VAL A 40 2.10 -4.40 8.01
CA VAL A 40 3.19 -5.06 7.28
C VAL A 40 3.29 -6.54 7.67
N ASN A 41 3.21 -6.86 8.95
CA ASN A 41 3.26 -8.24 9.43
C ASN A 41 2.05 -9.04 8.96
N GLY A 42 0.83 -8.48 9.04
CA GLY A 42 -0.37 -9.13 8.52
C GLY A 42 -0.32 -9.37 7.00
N PHE A 43 0.30 -8.47 6.24
CA PHE A 43 0.58 -8.67 4.83
C PHE A 43 1.58 -9.82 4.62
N LYS A 44 2.70 -9.81 5.35
CA LYS A 44 3.77 -10.83 5.25
C LYS A 44 3.31 -12.24 5.61
N GLU A 45 2.44 -12.37 6.60
CA GLU A 45 1.86 -13.68 7.01
C GLU A 45 1.07 -14.36 5.88
N ARG A 46 0.56 -13.60 4.93
CA ARG A 46 -0.24 -14.09 3.80
C ARG A 46 0.48 -13.99 2.46
N PHE A 47 1.69 -13.43 2.46
CA PHE A 47 2.48 -13.27 1.25
C PHE A 47 3.04 -14.62 0.81
N PRO A 48 2.85 -15.02 -0.46
CA PRO A 48 3.31 -16.31 -0.96
C PRO A 48 4.84 -16.42 -0.90
N SER A 49 5.35 -17.54 -0.40
CA SER A 49 6.78 -17.76 -0.20
C SER A 49 7.59 -17.92 -1.50
N GLU A 50 6.92 -18.19 -2.61
CA GLU A 50 7.51 -18.30 -3.95
C GLU A 50 7.85 -16.94 -4.58
N TYR A 51 7.35 -15.82 -4.03
CA TYR A 51 7.61 -14.47 -4.49
C TYR A 51 8.66 -13.76 -3.66
N GLN A 52 9.35 -12.79 -4.25
CA GLN A 52 10.33 -11.98 -3.55
C GLN A 52 9.68 -10.72 -2.98
N LEU A 53 9.80 -10.51 -1.66
CA LEU A 53 9.31 -9.31 -1.00
C LEU A 53 10.48 -8.44 -0.55
N HIS A 54 10.51 -7.20 -1.04
CA HIS A 54 11.43 -6.15 -0.58
C HIS A 54 10.67 -5.10 0.19
N GLU A 55 11.24 -4.64 1.30
CA GLU A 55 10.63 -3.64 2.17
C GLU A 55 11.42 -2.34 2.12
N LEU A 56 10.72 -1.21 2.14
CA LEU A 56 11.26 0.14 2.25
C LEU A 56 10.42 0.95 3.23
N TYR A 57 11.09 1.64 4.14
CA TYR A 57 10.46 2.47 5.17
C TYR A 57 10.83 3.94 4.93
N LEU A 58 9.84 4.81 4.79
CA LEU A 58 10.01 6.23 4.50
C LEU A 58 10.24 7.08 5.74
N ASP A 59 9.82 6.58 6.91
CA ASP A 59 9.95 7.25 8.21
C ASP A 59 9.32 8.66 8.28
N THR A 60 8.22 8.88 7.57
CA THR A 60 7.60 10.19 7.44
C THR A 60 6.98 10.75 8.73
N LYS A 61 6.83 9.93 9.79
CA LYS A 61 6.34 10.40 11.10
C LYS A 61 7.38 11.15 11.92
N ARG A 62 8.67 10.88 11.69
CA ARG A 62 9.78 11.48 12.43
C ARG A 62 10.55 12.52 11.60
N LYS A 63 10.18 12.66 10.32
CA LYS A 63 10.81 13.55 9.37
C LYS A 63 9.97 14.81 9.13
N SER A 64 10.65 15.92 8.89
CA SER A 64 9.99 17.15 8.46
C SER A 64 9.38 16.99 7.08
N THR A 65 8.26 17.66 6.82
CA THR A 65 7.65 17.70 5.47
C THR A 65 8.58 18.27 4.39
N SER A 66 9.54 19.11 4.77
CA SER A 66 10.59 19.61 3.86
C SER A 66 11.56 18.53 3.37
N GLU A 67 11.63 17.38 4.06
CA GLU A 67 12.47 16.24 3.65
C GLU A 67 11.72 15.27 2.73
N PHE A 68 10.41 15.42 2.55
CA PHE A 68 9.59 14.42 1.86
C PHE A 68 9.97 14.27 0.38
N ASP A 69 10.39 15.33 -0.29
CA ASP A 69 10.83 15.23 -1.68
C ASP A 69 12.10 14.40 -1.81
N SER A 70 13.07 14.59 -0.92
CA SER A 70 14.30 13.77 -0.91
C SER A 70 14.04 12.33 -0.56
N ILE A 71 13.11 12.06 0.37
CA ILE A 71 12.66 10.71 0.72
C ILE A 71 11.99 10.04 -0.48
N ALA A 72 11.12 10.75 -1.19
CA ALA A 72 10.46 10.25 -2.39
C ALA A 72 11.46 9.93 -3.51
N GLU A 73 12.47 10.77 -3.73
CA GLU A 73 13.52 10.50 -4.72
C GLU A 73 14.38 9.29 -4.36
N HIS A 74 14.72 9.11 -3.08
CA HIS A 74 15.44 7.91 -2.62
C HIS A 74 14.59 6.64 -2.86
N ALA A 75 13.32 6.68 -2.51
CA ALA A 75 12.41 5.56 -2.72
C ALA A 75 12.21 5.26 -4.22
N TRP A 76 12.13 6.30 -5.04
CA TRP A 76 12.05 6.18 -6.49
C TRP A 76 13.30 5.52 -7.10
N ALA A 77 14.49 5.93 -6.67
CA ALA A 77 15.74 5.29 -7.11
C ALA A 77 15.78 3.79 -6.74
N LYS A 78 15.30 3.43 -5.54
CA LYS A 78 15.17 2.03 -5.12
C LYS A 78 14.21 1.26 -6.03
N TYR A 79 13.04 1.85 -6.32
CA TYR A 79 12.05 1.27 -7.25
C TYR A 79 12.67 1.04 -8.65
N GLN A 80 13.36 2.05 -9.21
CA GLN A 80 13.98 1.93 -10.54
C GLN A 80 15.08 0.86 -10.61
N ASN A 81 15.86 0.69 -9.54
CA ASN A 81 16.90 -0.34 -9.46
C ASN A 81 16.31 -1.74 -9.31
N LEU A 82 15.25 -1.87 -8.52
CA LEU A 82 14.63 -3.16 -8.22
C LEU A 82 13.73 -3.65 -9.36
N LYS A 83 13.06 -2.72 -10.08
CA LYS A 83 12.09 -3.00 -11.15
C LYS A 83 11.01 -4.02 -10.71
N PRO A 84 10.28 -3.74 -9.63
CA PRO A 84 9.30 -4.68 -9.10
C PRO A 84 8.13 -4.88 -10.07
N ASP A 85 7.55 -6.08 -10.05
CA ASP A 85 6.35 -6.42 -10.81
C ASP A 85 5.09 -5.81 -10.18
N VAL A 86 5.10 -5.62 -8.86
CA VAL A 86 4.01 -4.99 -8.09
C VAL A 86 4.61 -4.12 -6.98
N VAL A 87 3.96 -2.97 -6.73
CA VAL A 87 4.29 -2.12 -5.57
C VAL A 87 3.12 -2.05 -4.61
N VAL A 88 3.39 -2.29 -3.33
CA VAL A 88 2.43 -2.14 -2.23
C VAL A 88 2.77 -0.87 -1.46
N LEU A 89 1.82 0.06 -1.34
CA LEU A 89 1.99 1.33 -0.64
C LEU A 89 1.15 1.31 0.65
N ASN A 90 1.83 1.33 1.79
CA ASN A 90 1.20 1.32 3.10
C ASN A 90 1.13 2.73 3.68
N ASP A 91 -0.10 3.20 3.91
CA ASP A 91 -0.47 4.50 4.47
C ASP A 91 -0.41 5.68 3.47
N ASP A 92 -1.10 6.76 3.82
CA ASP A 92 -1.35 7.94 2.99
C ASP A 92 -0.09 8.61 2.44
N ASN A 93 0.99 8.73 3.23
CA ASN A 93 2.20 9.39 2.77
C ASN A 93 2.92 8.59 1.67
N ALA A 94 2.99 7.26 1.78
CA ALA A 94 3.57 6.43 0.72
C ALA A 94 2.77 6.56 -0.58
N LEU A 95 1.44 6.51 -0.50
CA LEU A 95 0.57 6.67 -1.66
C LEU A 95 0.69 8.06 -2.28
N ARG A 96 0.68 9.11 -1.46
CA ARG A 96 0.79 10.51 -1.90
C ARG A 96 2.11 10.79 -2.60
N LEU A 97 3.22 10.29 -2.06
CA LEU A 97 4.56 10.59 -2.57
C LEU A 97 4.90 9.78 -3.84
N LEU A 98 4.43 8.55 -3.94
CA LEU A 98 4.92 7.62 -4.95
C LEU A 98 3.82 7.03 -5.84
N GLY A 99 2.57 7.00 -5.40
CA GLY A 99 1.50 6.28 -6.07
C GLY A 99 1.30 6.68 -7.53
N ALA A 100 1.16 7.97 -7.78
CA ALA A 100 0.98 8.49 -9.15
C ALA A 100 2.21 8.24 -10.02
N ARG A 101 3.42 8.45 -9.48
CA ARG A 101 4.68 8.29 -10.22
C ARG A 101 4.91 6.83 -10.63
N ILE A 102 4.66 5.86 -9.72
CA ILE A 102 4.81 4.43 -10.00
C ILE A 102 3.73 3.95 -10.97
N SER A 103 2.48 4.36 -10.75
CA SER A 103 1.37 4.02 -11.63
C SER A 103 1.60 4.52 -13.07
N ASN A 104 2.09 5.76 -13.23
CA ASN A 104 2.43 6.34 -14.54
C ASN A 104 3.62 5.62 -15.22
N ALA A 105 4.50 4.99 -14.45
CA ALA A 105 5.56 4.14 -14.98
C ALA A 105 5.04 2.76 -15.45
N GLY A 106 3.75 2.47 -15.25
CA GLY A 106 3.09 1.25 -15.71
C GLY A 106 3.07 0.10 -14.70
N THR A 107 3.74 0.23 -13.56
CA THR A 107 3.75 -0.83 -12.54
C THR A 107 2.42 -0.84 -11.77
N PRO A 108 1.80 -2.01 -11.57
CA PRO A 108 0.63 -2.17 -10.71
C PRO A 108 0.89 -1.69 -9.28
N VAL A 109 -0.06 -0.92 -8.73
CA VAL A 109 0.01 -0.40 -7.38
C VAL A 109 -1.15 -0.93 -6.55
N VAL A 110 -0.84 -1.49 -5.40
CA VAL A 110 -1.81 -1.86 -4.37
C VAL A 110 -1.58 -0.97 -3.15
N TYR A 111 -2.60 -0.26 -2.69
CA TYR A 111 -2.49 0.53 -1.47
C TYR A 111 -3.24 -0.12 -0.31
N MET A 112 -2.77 0.09 0.92
CA MET A 112 -3.43 -0.36 2.15
C MET A 112 -3.30 0.68 3.26
N GLY A 113 -4.31 0.71 4.16
CA GLY A 113 -4.31 1.61 5.30
C GLY A 113 -4.47 3.09 4.94
N ILE A 114 -5.22 3.40 3.87
CA ILE A 114 -5.45 4.76 3.43
C ILE A 114 -6.66 5.35 4.15
N ASN A 115 -6.43 6.44 4.88
CA ASN A 115 -7.46 7.16 5.61
C ASN A 115 -8.20 8.17 4.73
N ASN A 116 -7.48 8.84 3.85
CA ASN A 116 -8.02 9.89 2.99
C ASN A 116 -8.73 9.30 1.75
N ASN A 117 -9.33 10.17 0.93
CA ASN A 117 -9.83 9.77 -0.37
C ASN A 117 -8.65 9.55 -1.34
N PRO A 118 -8.38 8.33 -1.81
CA PRO A 118 -7.22 8.05 -2.64
C PRO A 118 -7.24 8.78 -3.99
N ARG A 119 -8.42 9.18 -4.50
CA ARG A 119 -8.51 9.97 -5.73
C ARG A 119 -7.74 11.29 -5.67
N LEU A 120 -7.55 11.85 -4.48
CA LEU A 120 -6.78 13.09 -4.29
C LEU A 120 -5.29 12.92 -4.63
N TYR A 121 -4.80 11.69 -4.59
CA TYR A 121 -3.40 11.35 -4.90
C TYR A 121 -3.18 11.04 -6.39
N PHE A 122 -4.27 11.00 -7.21
CA PHE A 122 -4.26 10.66 -8.64
C PHE A 122 -5.03 11.67 -9.49
N SER A 123 -4.97 12.95 -9.14
CA SER A 123 -5.63 14.02 -9.91
C SER A 123 -7.13 13.80 -10.16
N GLY A 124 -7.84 13.21 -9.18
CA GLY A 124 -9.30 13.05 -9.18
C GLY A 124 -9.83 11.67 -9.62
N SER A 125 -9.03 10.83 -10.26
CA SER A 125 -9.43 9.47 -10.64
C SER A 125 -8.35 8.45 -10.34
N ILE A 126 -8.75 7.25 -9.89
CA ILE A 126 -7.81 6.16 -9.64
C ILE A 126 -7.47 5.49 -10.99
N PRO A 127 -6.18 5.37 -11.35
CA PRO A 127 -5.75 4.67 -12.56
C PRO A 127 -6.16 3.20 -12.58
N LYS A 128 -6.28 2.60 -13.77
CA LYS A 128 -6.71 1.20 -13.92
C LYS A 128 -5.76 0.17 -13.31
N ASN A 129 -4.47 0.52 -13.21
CA ASN A 129 -3.44 -0.31 -12.59
C ASN A 129 -3.25 -0.02 -11.10
N VAL A 130 -4.21 0.67 -10.46
CA VAL A 130 -4.18 0.99 -9.03
C VAL A 130 -5.42 0.46 -8.34
N THR A 131 -5.23 -0.26 -7.23
CA THR A 131 -6.32 -0.76 -6.38
C THR A 131 -5.85 -0.78 -4.92
N GLY A 132 -6.76 -1.04 -3.98
CA GLY A 132 -6.36 -1.21 -2.58
C GLY A 132 -7.48 -1.14 -1.57
N ILE A 133 -7.09 -1.08 -0.30
CA ILE A 133 -7.98 -1.13 0.85
C ILE A 133 -7.83 0.16 1.66
N LEU A 134 -8.99 0.74 1.99
CA LEU A 134 -9.09 1.93 2.83
C LEU A 134 -9.15 1.55 4.31
N GLU A 135 -8.53 2.36 5.15
CA GLU A 135 -8.78 2.34 6.59
C GLU A 135 -9.92 3.32 6.91
N ARG A 136 -10.91 2.87 7.68
CA ARG A 136 -12.03 3.70 8.09
C ARG A 136 -12.16 3.71 9.59
N HIS A 137 -12.05 4.88 10.17
CA HIS A 137 -12.29 5.09 11.59
C HIS A 137 -13.79 5.24 11.82
N LEU A 138 -14.39 4.25 12.50
CA LEU A 138 -15.82 4.20 12.77
C LEU A 138 -16.18 5.01 14.03
N ILE A 139 -15.76 6.27 14.11
CA ILE A 139 -15.94 7.12 15.31
C ILE A 139 -17.43 7.27 15.64
N VAL A 140 -18.25 7.72 14.70
CA VAL A 140 -19.68 7.95 14.94
C VAL A 140 -20.43 6.66 15.27
N PRO A 141 -20.27 5.54 14.54
CA PRO A 141 -20.83 4.26 14.93
C PRO A 141 -20.38 3.79 16.31
N LEU A 142 -19.10 3.96 16.64
CA LEU A 142 -18.54 3.58 17.94
C LEU A 142 -19.16 4.38 19.07
N VAL A 143 -19.27 5.70 18.93
CA VAL A 143 -19.93 6.58 19.91
C VAL A 143 -21.40 6.18 20.10
N ARG A 144 -22.13 5.94 19.00
CA ARG A 144 -23.53 5.47 19.08
C ARG A 144 -23.64 4.16 19.86
N HIS A 145 -22.78 3.21 19.54
CA HIS A 145 -22.76 1.92 20.23
C HIS A 145 -22.43 2.08 21.71
N PHE A 146 -21.42 2.89 22.04
CA PHE A 146 -21.03 3.17 23.41
C PHE A 146 -22.17 3.78 24.24
N THR A 147 -22.98 4.68 23.66
CA THR A 147 -24.12 5.30 24.35
C THR A 147 -25.26 4.33 24.68
N THR A 148 -25.26 3.11 24.09
CA THR A 148 -26.24 2.08 24.45
C THR A 148 -25.88 1.37 25.76
N PHE A 149 -24.59 1.32 26.11
CA PHE A 149 -24.11 0.63 27.33
C PHE A 149 -23.84 1.57 28.50
N VAL A 150 -23.51 2.84 28.20
CA VAL A 150 -23.19 3.83 29.23
C VAL A 150 -24.30 4.87 29.29
N PRO A 151 -25.06 4.90 30.40
CA PRO A 151 -26.07 5.96 30.63
C PRO A 151 -25.37 7.33 30.73
N MET A 152 -25.51 8.17 29.72
CA MET A 152 -24.95 9.51 29.72
C MET A 152 -26.03 10.53 30.11
N LYS A 153 -25.83 11.25 31.21
CA LYS A 153 -26.72 12.36 31.62
C LYS A 153 -26.68 13.50 30.60
N ASN A 154 -25.50 13.81 30.08
CA ASN A 154 -25.28 14.81 29.02
C ASN A 154 -24.64 14.12 27.81
N LYS A 155 -25.35 14.07 26.69
CA LYS A 155 -24.86 13.43 25.43
C LYS A 155 -23.79 14.30 24.75
N ARG A 156 -22.70 14.59 25.46
CA ARG A 156 -21.54 15.31 24.91
C ARG A 156 -20.35 14.39 24.86
N VAL A 157 -19.67 14.35 23.69
CA VAL A 157 -18.46 13.60 23.46
C VAL A 157 -17.37 14.58 23.05
N LEU A 158 -16.21 14.50 23.70
CA LEU A 158 -15.01 15.23 23.32
C LEU A 158 -14.08 14.27 22.60
N ILE A 159 -13.68 14.63 21.39
CA ILE A 159 -12.70 13.88 20.60
C ILE A 159 -11.47 14.78 20.45
N LEU A 160 -10.29 14.26 20.81
CA LEU A 160 -9.03 14.98 20.70
C LEU A 160 -8.27 14.47 19.46
N PHE A 161 -7.84 15.39 18.63
CA PHE A 161 -7.00 15.14 17.46
C PHE A 161 -5.68 15.92 17.58
N ASP A 162 -4.65 15.42 16.92
CA ASP A 162 -3.44 16.19 16.67
C ASP A 162 -3.56 17.02 15.37
N GLU A 163 -2.56 17.83 15.05
CA GLU A 163 -2.52 18.66 13.82
C GLU A 163 -1.97 17.88 12.62
N SER A 164 -2.08 16.55 12.60
CA SER A 164 -1.57 15.73 11.50
C SER A 164 -2.54 15.66 10.33
N LYS A 165 -2.01 15.43 9.13
CA LYS A 165 -2.83 15.14 7.93
C LYS A 165 -3.75 13.93 8.09
N THR A 166 -3.37 12.98 8.93
CA THR A 166 -4.20 11.82 9.28
C THR A 166 -5.43 12.27 10.08
N SER A 167 -5.24 13.15 11.07
CA SER A 167 -6.35 13.74 11.84
C SER A 167 -7.30 14.52 10.94
N ASP A 168 -6.78 15.36 10.04
CA ASP A 168 -7.60 16.10 9.05
C ASP A 168 -8.45 15.14 8.21
N ALA A 169 -7.85 14.05 7.72
CA ALA A 169 -8.54 13.05 6.91
C ALA A 169 -9.64 12.33 7.70
N ILE A 170 -9.38 11.98 8.97
CA ILE A 170 -10.35 11.32 9.85
C ILE A 170 -11.54 12.23 10.14
N ILE A 171 -11.28 13.51 10.47
CA ILE A 171 -12.33 14.52 10.70
C ILE A 171 -13.21 14.66 9.46
N GLY A 172 -12.60 14.78 8.28
CA GLY A 172 -13.31 14.99 7.00
C GLY A 172 -14.18 13.83 6.53
N VAL A 173 -13.92 12.60 6.99
CA VAL A 173 -14.70 11.40 6.58
C VAL A 173 -15.55 10.79 7.68
N SER A 174 -15.37 11.20 8.96
CA SER A 174 -16.00 10.57 10.10
C SER A 174 -16.93 11.50 10.90
N LEU A 175 -16.86 12.80 10.69
CA LEU A 175 -17.68 13.83 11.33
C LEU A 175 -18.48 14.60 10.30
#